data_04d4358cab5719f376045d3d5befb4f7
#
_entry.id   04d4358cab5719f376045d3d5befb4f7
#
_cell.length_a   1.000
_cell.length_b   1.000
_cell.length_c   1.000
_cell.angle_alpha   90.00
_cell.angle_beta   90.00
_cell.angle_gamma   90.00
#
_symmetry.space_group_name_H-M   'P 1'
#
loop_
_entity.id
_entity.type
_entity.pdbx_description
1 polymer ?
#
loop_
_entity_poly.entity_id
_entity_poly.type
_entity_poly.pdbx_seq_one_letter_code
_entity_poly.pdbx_strand_id
1 'polypeptide(L)'
;MLMGIAFEKFQGKVASEHHQDLHKTWGNIYRLIGTKAILGEEILRFAATLMHDTEQSRTLSAEGAFDFFRLYCTKEPTRILEVGKWLYEVTDQLTHLYSNPRLSAVTNIVHARLLAIAILKSSKIDKNEREKILNLWERITFKIFSLYRKDARTCVGEYVRTAYKVYKNHLTAKEIVHELNKISAAYPIDQAVHEMKNSDLYNGWEKDLRYFLYRYEEYLCKEQGSEISNDIWEQIWSKSAATTIEHIHPQAPSKNWSGKMGRGRNQLEKNVNRIGNLILLPPHINSQAGQKTFTDKKKIYKSNFLRMHEEVIKCRDWDKDHINKREKVLLEWARETWHD
;
A
#
# COMPACT_ATOMS: atom_id res chain seq x y z
N MET A 1 -5.10 -24.23 -20.37
CA MET A 1 -4.18 -23.91 -21.47
C MET A 1 -2.83 -24.57 -21.30
N LEU A 2 -1.94 -24.13 -20.39
CA LEU A 2 -0.58 -24.68 -20.25
C LEU A 2 -0.57 -26.20 -20.06
N MET A 3 -1.43 -26.74 -19.19
CA MET A 3 -1.57 -28.19 -19.03
C MET A 3 -2.04 -28.88 -20.30
N GLY A 4 -2.98 -28.29 -21.06
CA GLY A 4 -3.40 -28.85 -22.36
C GLY A 4 -2.25 -28.94 -23.34
N ILE A 5 -1.45 -27.86 -23.50
CA ILE A 5 -0.27 -27.88 -24.36
C ILE A 5 0.75 -28.93 -23.88
N ALA A 6 0.95 -29.05 -22.54
CA ALA A 6 1.86 -30.05 -22.00
C ALA A 6 1.41 -31.48 -22.32
N PHE A 7 0.10 -31.80 -22.17
CA PHE A 7 -0.44 -33.11 -22.51
C PHE A 7 -0.33 -33.45 -24.02
N GLU A 8 -0.50 -32.46 -24.88
CA GLU A 8 -0.41 -32.64 -26.32
C GLU A 8 1.04 -32.82 -26.84
N LYS A 9 1.99 -32.13 -26.19
CA LYS A 9 3.36 -32.00 -26.71
C LYS A 9 4.39 -32.91 -26.03
N PHE A 10 4.17 -33.28 -24.77
CA PHE A 10 5.05 -34.17 -24.04
C PHE A 10 4.53 -35.60 -24.07
N GLN A 11 5.38 -36.56 -24.51
CA GLN A 11 5.07 -37.99 -24.54
C GLN A 11 6.18 -38.80 -23.86
N GLY A 12 5.84 -39.98 -23.34
CA GLY A 12 6.77 -40.89 -22.70
C GLY A 12 7.13 -40.55 -21.24
N LYS A 13 8.21 -41.13 -20.71
CA LYS A 13 8.60 -41.01 -19.29
C LYS A 13 8.95 -39.56 -18.89
N VAL A 14 9.60 -38.80 -19.74
CA VAL A 14 9.92 -37.37 -19.51
C VAL A 14 8.66 -36.56 -19.43
N ALA A 15 7.62 -36.88 -20.16
CA ALA A 15 6.32 -36.24 -20.06
C ALA A 15 5.70 -36.37 -18.65
N SER A 16 5.81 -37.57 -18.04
CA SER A 16 5.29 -37.81 -16.70
C SER A 16 5.97 -36.94 -15.64
N GLU A 17 7.28 -36.76 -15.72
CA GLU A 17 8.03 -35.88 -14.79
C GLU A 17 7.62 -34.40 -14.98
N HIS A 18 7.55 -33.93 -16.21
CA HIS A 18 7.13 -32.55 -16.49
C HIS A 18 5.68 -32.28 -16.07
N HIS A 19 4.78 -33.24 -16.23
CA HIS A 19 3.41 -33.12 -15.74
C HIS A 19 3.36 -33.03 -14.21
N GLN A 20 4.15 -33.83 -13.50
CA GLN A 20 4.24 -33.78 -12.04
C GLN A 20 4.77 -32.42 -11.55
N ASP A 21 5.82 -31.91 -12.19
CA ASP A 21 6.39 -30.59 -11.84
C ASP A 21 5.38 -29.45 -12.08
N LEU A 22 4.65 -29.49 -13.19
CA LEU A 22 3.58 -28.53 -13.47
C LEU A 22 2.45 -28.64 -12.46
N HIS A 23 1.99 -29.84 -12.11
CA HIS A 23 0.96 -30.04 -11.08
C HIS A 23 1.40 -29.51 -9.72
N LYS A 24 2.64 -29.78 -9.32
CA LYS A 24 3.22 -29.24 -8.07
C LYS A 24 3.27 -27.73 -8.09
N THR A 25 3.72 -27.13 -9.20
CA THR A 25 3.79 -25.68 -9.38
C THR A 25 2.40 -25.04 -9.28
N TRP A 26 1.40 -25.60 -9.96
CA TRP A 26 0.01 -25.15 -9.87
C TRP A 26 -0.56 -25.28 -8.46
N GLY A 27 -0.30 -26.41 -7.79
CA GLY A 27 -0.72 -26.62 -6.41
C GLY A 27 -0.13 -25.54 -5.46
N ASN A 28 1.11 -25.16 -5.68
CA ASN A 28 1.74 -24.07 -4.93
C ASN A 28 1.12 -22.70 -5.24
N ILE A 29 0.86 -22.39 -6.51
CA ILE A 29 0.18 -21.16 -6.92
C ILE A 29 -1.20 -21.07 -6.26
N TYR A 30 -2.03 -22.12 -6.36
CA TYR A 30 -3.35 -22.14 -5.74
C TYR A 30 -3.30 -21.99 -4.23
N ARG A 31 -2.31 -22.57 -3.57
CA ARG A 31 -2.12 -22.41 -2.12
C ARG A 31 -1.82 -20.96 -1.73
N LEU A 32 -1.01 -20.25 -2.52
CA LEU A 32 -0.67 -18.84 -2.29
C LEU A 32 -1.86 -17.93 -2.59
N ILE A 33 -2.60 -18.18 -3.66
CA ILE A 33 -3.77 -17.36 -4.05
C ILE A 33 -4.94 -17.56 -3.07
N GLY A 34 -5.12 -18.78 -2.55
CA GLY A 34 -6.27 -19.14 -1.73
C GLY A 34 -7.58 -18.94 -2.48
N THR A 35 -8.54 -18.24 -1.86
CA THR A 35 -9.87 -17.96 -2.44
C THR A 35 -9.89 -16.67 -3.29
N LYS A 36 -8.77 -16.00 -3.49
CA LYS A 36 -8.69 -14.70 -4.19
C LYS A 36 -8.57 -14.88 -5.70
N ALA A 37 -9.66 -15.22 -6.37
CA ALA A 37 -9.70 -15.46 -7.83
C ALA A 37 -9.15 -14.28 -8.68
N ILE A 38 -9.36 -13.04 -8.24
CA ILE A 38 -8.88 -11.82 -8.93
C ILE A 38 -7.35 -11.82 -9.06
N LEU A 39 -6.63 -12.40 -8.11
CA LEU A 39 -5.16 -12.48 -8.19
C LEU A 39 -4.68 -13.36 -9.35
N GLY A 40 -5.42 -14.38 -9.73
CA GLY A 40 -5.05 -15.28 -10.83
C GLY A 40 -4.95 -14.56 -12.17
N GLU A 41 -5.92 -13.69 -12.50
CA GLU A 41 -5.87 -12.87 -13.70
C GLU A 41 -4.71 -11.87 -13.67
N GLU A 42 -4.51 -11.22 -12.53
CA GLU A 42 -3.45 -10.22 -12.38
C GLU A 42 -2.06 -10.85 -12.52
N ILE A 43 -1.84 -12.01 -11.92
CA ILE A 43 -0.58 -12.78 -12.04
C ILE A 43 -0.28 -13.07 -13.52
N LEU A 44 -1.28 -13.55 -14.27
CA LEU A 44 -1.14 -13.85 -15.69
C LEU A 44 -0.74 -12.59 -16.48
N ARG A 45 -1.45 -11.49 -16.26
CA ARG A 45 -1.20 -10.21 -16.92
C ARG A 45 0.17 -9.63 -16.61
N PHE A 46 0.61 -9.68 -15.36
CA PHE A 46 1.90 -9.18 -14.92
C PHE A 46 3.04 -10.02 -15.50
N ALA A 47 2.94 -11.33 -15.38
CA ALA A 47 3.93 -12.24 -15.90
C ALA A 47 4.13 -12.08 -17.41
N ALA A 48 3.04 -11.99 -18.18
CA ALA A 48 3.09 -11.78 -19.61
C ALA A 48 3.63 -10.39 -19.99
N THR A 49 3.22 -9.33 -19.28
CA THR A 49 3.70 -7.98 -19.55
C THR A 49 5.21 -7.85 -19.36
N LEU A 50 5.76 -8.43 -18.31
CA LEU A 50 7.20 -8.39 -18.03
C LEU A 50 8.00 -9.27 -18.98
N MET A 51 7.48 -10.43 -19.36
CA MET A 51 8.17 -11.35 -20.31
C MET A 51 8.09 -10.89 -21.77
N HIS A 52 7.16 -10.00 -22.12
CA HIS A 52 6.93 -9.58 -23.50
C HIS A 52 8.22 -9.15 -24.21
N ASP A 53 8.30 -9.40 -25.52
CA ASP A 53 9.52 -9.11 -26.31
C ASP A 53 9.75 -7.60 -26.49
N THR A 54 8.68 -6.81 -26.45
CA THR A 54 8.71 -5.35 -26.62
C THR A 54 8.19 -4.62 -25.38
N GLU A 55 8.71 -3.43 -25.14
CA GLU A 55 8.28 -2.56 -24.05
C GLU A 55 6.79 -2.19 -24.22
N GLN A 56 6.02 -2.39 -23.15
CA GLN A 56 4.61 -2.08 -23.10
C GLN A 56 4.38 -0.75 -22.39
N SER A 57 3.34 -0.01 -22.80
CA SER A 57 2.88 1.22 -22.11
C SER A 57 1.72 0.96 -21.13
N ARG A 58 1.17 -0.25 -21.14
CA ARG A 58 0.10 -0.72 -20.25
C ARG A 58 0.30 -2.19 -19.94
N THR A 59 -0.26 -2.68 -18.83
CA THR A 59 -0.36 -4.12 -18.58
C THR A 59 -1.22 -4.77 -19.66
N LEU A 60 -0.80 -5.92 -20.16
CA LEU A 60 -1.60 -6.70 -21.11
C LEU A 60 -3.00 -6.99 -20.52
N SER A 61 -4.00 -7.10 -21.40
CA SER A 61 -5.30 -7.64 -21.01
C SER A 61 -5.18 -9.12 -20.64
N ALA A 62 -6.20 -9.69 -20.00
CA ALA A 62 -6.22 -11.12 -19.71
C ALA A 62 -6.12 -11.97 -20.99
N GLU A 63 -6.85 -11.58 -22.02
CA GLU A 63 -6.81 -12.23 -23.34
C GLU A 63 -5.43 -12.10 -24.00
N GLY A 64 -4.88 -10.88 -24.05
CA GLY A 64 -3.53 -10.66 -24.61
C GLY A 64 -2.44 -11.41 -23.85
N ALA A 65 -2.53 -11.54 -22.54
CA ALA A 65 -1.61 -12.34 -21.74
C ALA A 65 -1.76 -13.85 -22.02
N PHE A 66 -3.00 -14.31 -22.19
CA PHE A 66 -3.28 -15.69 -22.57
C PHE A 66 -2.69 -16.02 -23.94
N ASP A 67 -2.92 -15.18 -24.95
CA ASP A 67 -2.42 -15.36 -26.31
C ASP A 67 -0.89 -15.30 -26.37
N PHE A 68 -0.27 -14.40 -25.62
CA PHE A 68 1.19 -14.34 -25.48
C PHE A 68 1.75 -15.66 -25.00
N PHE A 69 1.27 -16.21 -23.87
CA PHE A 69 1.78 -17.48 -23.36
C PHE A 69 1.44 -18.66 -24.24
N ARG A 70 0.29 -18.67 -24.90
CA ARG A 70 -0.07 -19.70 -25.87
C ARG A 70 0.95 -19.76 -27.00
N LEU A 71 1.25 -18.61 -27.62
CA LEU A 71 2.22 -18.53 -28.72
C LEU A 71 3.64 -18.86 -28.25
N TYR A 72 4.04 -18.34 -27.08
CA TYR A 72 5.36 -18.59 -26.50
C TYR A 72 5.62 -20.08 -26.27
N CYS A 73 4.66 -20.78 -25.67
CA CYS A 73 4.78 -22.22 -25.39
C CYS A 73 4.54 -23.12 -26.62
N THR A 74 3.75 -22.67 -27.61
CA THR A 74 3.52 -23.47 -28.82
C THR A 74 4.77 -23.53 -29.69
N LYS A 75 5.57 -22.46 -29.73
CA LYS A 75 6.85 -22.44 -30.49
C LYS A 75 7.86 -23.43 -29.91
N GLU A 76 7.92 -23.55 -28.60
CA GLU A 76 8.85 -24.44 -27.89
C GLU A 76 8.16 -25.00 -26.63
N PRO A 77 7.67 -26.24 -26.63
CA PRO A 77 6.87 -26.80 -25.52
C PRO A 77 7.57 -26.82 -24.16
N THR A 78 8.90 -26.96 -24.11
CA THR A 78 9.70 -26.96 -22.88
C THR A 78 9.57 -25.66 -22.08
N ARG A 79 9.25 -24.55 -22.76
CA ARG A 79 8.97 -23.25 -22.14
C ARG A 79 7.77 -23.24 -21.18
N ILE A 80 6.93 -24.28 -21.24
CA ILE A 80 5.80 -24.43 -20.31
C ILE A 80 6.29 -24.50 -18.85
N LEU A 81 7.41 -25.20 -18.63
CA LEU A 81 8.00 -25.30 -17.28
C LEU A 81 8.55 -23.95 -16.79
N GLU A 82 9.21 -23.23 -17.69
CA GLU A 82 9.72 -21.88 -17.44
C GLU A 82 8.57 -20.91 -17.09
N VAL A 83 7.51 -20.92 -17.91
CA VAL A 83 6.31 -20.09 -17.66
C VAL A 83 5.64 -20.48 -16.35
N GLY A 84 5.50 -21.77 -16.06
CA GLY A 84 4.94 -22.23 -14.79
C GLY A 84 5.73 -21.73 -13.59
N LYS A 85 7.05 -21.84 -13.63
CA LYS A 85 7.96 -21.33 -12.61
C LYS A 85 7.83 -19.82 -12.46
N TRP A 86 7.81 -19.09 -13.56
CA TRP A 86 7.67 -17.63 -13.56
C TRP A 86 6.33 -17.17 -12.97
N LEU A 87 5.22 -17.82 -13.34
CA LEU A 87 3.91 -17.54 -12.73
C LEU A 87 3.92 -17.79 -11.22
N TYR A 88 4.58 -18.84 -10.75
CA TYR A 88 4.75 -19.09 -9.33
C TYR A 88 5.55 -17.96 -8.65
N GLU A 89 6.65 -17.53 -9.24
CA GLU A 89 7.50 -16.47 -8.71
C GLU A 89 6.75 -15.13 -8.63
N VAL A 90 5.97 -14.77 -9.65
CA VAL A 90 5.11 -13.57 -9.63
C VAL A 90 4.06 -13.68 -8.53
N THR A 91 3.45 -14.88 -8.36
CA THR A 91 2.47 -15.14 -7.30
C THR A 91 3.07 -14.95 -5.92
N ASP A 92 4.26 -15.48 -5.69
CA ASP A 92 4.98 -15.40 -4.42
C ASP A 92 5.27 -13.93 -4.08
N GLN A 93 5.81 -13.14 -5.02
CA GLN A 93 6.10 -11.73 -4.80
C GLN A 93 4.83 -10.89 -4.61
N LEU A 94 3.77 -11.17 -5.33
CA LEU A 94 2.50 -10.49 -5.17
C LEU A 94 1.90 -10.79 -3.78
N THR A 95 1.98 -12.04 -3.34
CA THR A 95 1.55 -12.45 -2.00
C THR A 95 2.39 -11.75 -0.92
N HIS A 96 3.70 -11.63 -1.13
CA HIS A 96 4.60 -10.89 -0.24
C HIS A 96 4.20 -9.41 -0.13
N LEU A 97 3.90 -8.74 -1.25
CA LEU A 97 3.41 -7.36 -1.24
C LEU A 97 2.13 -7.19 -0.41
N TYR A 98 1.18 -8.13 -0.55
CA TYR A 98 -0.09 -8.07 0.19
C TYR A 98 0.04 -8.45 1.67
N SER A 99 1.01 -9.29 2.04
CA SER A 99 1.24 -9.68 3.43
C SER A 99 2.07 -8.66 4.21
N ASN A 100 2.84 -7.82 3.52
CA ASN A 100 3.59 -6.74 4.15
C ASN A 100 2.65 -5.57 4.46
N PRO A 101 2.43 -5.23 5.73
CA PRO A 101 1.47 -4.21 6.12
C PRO A 101 1.69 -2.85 5.45
N ARG A 102 2.94 -2.45 5.34
CA ARG A 102 3.36 -1.17 4.80
C ARG A 102 3.20 -1.12 3.28
N LEU A 103 3.66 -2.15 2.58
CA LEU A 103 3.56 -2.24 1.12
C LEU A 103 2.10 -2.45 0.67
N SER A 104 1.32 -3.22 1.44
CA SER A 104 -0.08 -3.52 1.13
C SER A 104 -0.96 -2.27 1.06
N ALA A 105 -0.65 -1.25 1.83
CA ALA A 105 -1.42 -0.01 1.85
C ALA A 105 -1.41 0.73 0.51
N VAL A 106 -0.34 0.61 -0.27
CA VAL A 106 -0.17 1.28 -1.57
C VAL A 106 -0.38 0.35 -2.77
N THR A 107 -0.85 -0.88 -2.53
CA THR A 107 -1.05 -1.89 -3.59
C THR A 107 -2.37 -1.76 -4.35
N ASN A 108 -3.18 -0.75 -4.14
CA ASN A 108 -4.42 -0.55 -4.88
C ASN A 108 -4.19 -0.20 -6.37
N ILE A 109 -2.98 0.22 -6.72
CA ILE A 109 -2.62 0.69 -8.07
C ILE A 109 -1.94 -0.45 -8.84
N VAL A 110 -2.61 -0.95 -9.87
CA VAL A 110 -2.18 -2.13 -10.66
C VAL A 110 -0.77 -1.99 -11.24
N HIS A 111 -0.49 -0.88 -11.92
CA HIS A 111 0.82 -0.65 -12.54
C HIS A 111 1.92 -0.37 -11.51
N ALA A 112 1.59 0.17 -10.34
CA ALA A 112 2.54 0.30 -9.25
C ALA A 112 2.93 -1.07 -8.67
N ARG A 113 1.98 -2.01 -8.54
CA ARG A 113 2.28 -3.40 -8.15
C ARG A 113 3.18 -4.11 -9.17
N LEU A 114 2.92 -3.90 -10.47
CA LEU A 114 3.78 -4.46 -11.53
C LEU A 114 5.24 -4.01 -11.36
N LEU A 115 5.46 -2.71 -11.10
CA LEU A 115 6.81 -2.19 -10.86
C LEU A 115 7.44 -2.77 -9.60
N ALA A 116 6.68 -2.89 -8.51
CA ALA A 116 7.18 -3.52 -7.28
C ALA A 116 7.63 -4.97 -7.50
N ILE A 117 6.86 -5.75 -8.26
CA ILE A 117 7.24 -7.14 -8.63
C ILE A 117 8.51 -7.13 -9.46
N ALA A 118 8.65 -6.24 -10.43
CA ALA A 118 9.87 -6.13 -11.23
C ALA A 118 11.09 -5.78 -10.37
N ILE A 119 10.96 -4.88 -9.40
CA ILE A 119 12.02 -4.55 -8.43
C ILE A 119 12.38 -5.76 -7.57
N LEU A 120 11.39 -6.48 -7.05
CA LEU A 120 11.58 -7.68 -6.23
C LEU A 120 12.30 -8.80 -7.00
N LYS A 121 12.08 -8.91 -8.31
CA LYS A 121 12.64 -9.94 -9.18
C LYS A 121 13.92 -9.55 -9.91
N SER A 122 14.35 -8.29 -9.83
CA SER A 122 15.58 -7.85 -10.49
C SER A 122 16.80 -8.57 -9.91
N SER A 123 17.62 -9.14 -10.79
CA SER A 123 18.89 -9.76 -10.42
C SER A 123 20.07 -8.79 -10.35
N LYS A 124 19.90 -7.54 -10.83
CA LYS A 124 20.95 -6.50 -10.84
C LYS A 124 21.04 -5.67 -9.57
N ILE A 125 20.11 -5.83 -8.66
CA ILE A 125 20.06 -5.07 -7.40
C ILE A 125 20.22 -6.01 -6.22
N ASP A 126 21.08 -5.65 -5.28
CA ASP A 126 21.25 -6.42 -4.05
C ASP A 126 20.06 -6.24 -3.08
N LYS A 127 20.06 -6.98 -1.98
CA LYS A 127 18.97 -6.95 -0.98
C LYS A 127 18.78 -5.56 -0.36
N ASN A 128 19.87 -4.87 -0.03
CA ASN A 128 19.82 -3.56 0.63
C ASN A 128 19.35 -2.46 -0.35
N GLU A 129 19.83 -2.50 -1.59
CA GLU A 129 19.38 -1.61 -2.66
C GLU A 129 17.88 -1.83 -2.94
N ARG A 130 17.45 -3.08 -3.02
CA ARG A 130 16.05 -3.46 -3.25
C ARG A 130 15.13 -2.89 -2.16
N GLU A 131 15.51 -3.02 -0.90
CA GLU A 131 14.75 -2.46 0.21
C GLU A 131 14.64 -0.93 0.13
N LYS A 132 15.74 -0.24 -0.17
CA LYS A 132 15.74 1.22 -0.37
C LYS A 132 14.85 1.64 -1.53
N ILE A 133 14.91 0.93 -2.65
CA ILE A 133 14.10 1.22 -3.84
C ILE A 133 12.61 0.95 -3.57
N LEU A 134 12.25 -0.13 -2.87
CA LEU A 134 10.87 -0.40 -2.47
C LEU A 134 10.33 0.65 -1.50
N ASN A 135 11.15 1.13 -0.58
CA ASN A 135 10.78 2.24 0.31
C ASN A 135 10.51 3.53 -0.48
N LEU A 136 11.32 3.83 -1.49
CA LEU A 136 11.12 4.97 -2.38
C LEU A 136 9.85 4.78 -3.24
N TRP A 137 9.67 3.60 -3.83
CA TRP A 137 8.47 3.24 -4.59
C TRP A 137 7.19 3.42 -3.76
N GLU A 138 7.18 2.95 -2.53
CA GLU A 138 6.06 3.08 -1.60
C GLU A 138 5.74 4.55 -1.31
N ARG A 139 6.76 5.35 -0.99
CA ARG A 139 6.61 6.78 -0.71
C ARG A 139 6.03 7.54 -1.91
N ILE A 140 6.56 7.30 -3.10
CA ILE A 140 6.12 7.95 -4.35
C ILE A 140 4.69 7.53 -4.69
N THR A 141 4.39 6.23 -4.59
CA THR A 141 3.05 5.70 -4.86
C THR A 141 2.01 6.28 -3.90
N PHE A 142 2.30 6.33 -2.60
CA PHE A 142 1.42 6.96 -1.62
C PHE A 142 1.26 8.47 -1.88
N LYS A 143 2.34 9.17 -2.17
CA LYS A 143 2.29 10.60 -2.50
C LYS A 143 1.34 10.88 -3.67
N ILE A 144 1.47 10.16 -4.78
CA ILE A 144 0.68 10.40 -5.99
C ILE A 144 -0.79 10.00 -5.80
N PHE A 145 -1.05 8.80 -5.33
CA PHE A 145 -2.39 8.23 -5.37
C PHE A 145 -3.21 8.49 -4.10
N SER A 146 -2.55 8.70 -2.97
CA SER A 146 -3.21 8.96 -1.70
C SER A 146 -3.18 10.44 -1.33
N LEU A 147 -2.01 11.08 -1.24
CA LEU A 147 -1.92 12.49 -0.85
C LEU A 147 -2.45 13.43 -1.94
N TYR A 148 -2.10 13.19 -3.20
CA TYR A 148 -2.62 13.93 -4.36
C TYR A 148 -3.98 13.42 -4.85
N ARG A 149 -4.49 12.30 -4.32
CA ARG A 149 -5.76 11.67 -4.73
C ARG A 149 -5.89 11.50 -6.24
N LYS A 150 -4.79 11.15 -6.91
CA LYS A 150 -4.82 10.97 -8.37
C LYS A 150 -5.54 9.69 -8.76
N ASP A 151 -6.20 9.75 -9.92
CA ASP A 151 -6.89 8.59 -10.51
C ASP A 151 -5.92 7.46 -10.82
N ALA A 152 -6.39 6.22 -10.70
CA ALA A 152 -5.60 5.00 -10.94
C ALA A 152 -5.09 4.86 -12.40
N ARG A 153 -5.46 5.75 -13.33
CA ARG A 153 -4.91 5.83 -14.69
C ARG A 153 -3.71 6.77 -14.80
N THR A 154 -3.36 7.46 -13.73
CA THR A 154 -2.22 8.38 -13.67
C THR A 154 -0.90 7.62 -13.76
N CYS A 155 0.06 8.10 -14.53
CA CYS A 155 1.42 7.55 -14.65
C CYS A 155 1.49 6.07 -15.09
N VAL A 156 0.46 5.52 -15.74
CA VAL A 156 0.44 4.10 -16.15
C VAL A 156 1.64 3.76 -17.02
N GLY A 157 1.90 4.58 -18.05
CA GLY A 157 3.00 4.32 -19.00
C GLY A 157 4.36 4.38 -18.33
N GLU A 158 4.57 5.34 -17.44
CA GLU A 158 5.83 5.53 -16.70
C GLU A 158 6.13 4.32 -15.83
N TYR A 159 5.17 3.89 -15.01
CA TYR A 159 5.33 2.72 -14.15
C TYR A 159 5.55 1.42 -14.96
N VAL A 160 4.77 1.20 -16.03
CA VAL A 160 4.85 -0.04 -16.82
C VAL A 160 6.16 -0.12 -17.59
N ARG A 161 6.60 0.97 -18.24
CA ARG A 161 7.90 1.01 -18.93
C ARG A 161 9.07 0.84 -17.99
N THR A 162 9.02 1.49 -16.82
CA THR A 162 10.06 1.30 -15.79
C THR A 162 10.09 -0.14 -15.31
N ALA A 163 8.93 -0.77 -15.04
CA ALA A 163 8.85 -2.18 -14.65
C ALA A 163 9.48 -3.10 -15.69
N TYR A 164 9.19 -2.89 -16.96
CA TYR A 164 9.77 -3.64 -18.06
C TYR A 164 11.31 -3.52 -18.09
N LYS A 165 11.84 -2.30 -18.05
CA LYS A 165 13.28 -2.04 -18.05
C LYS A 165 13.99 -2.66 -16.82
N VAL A 166 13.36 -2.59 -15.64
CA VAL A 166 13.86 -3.22 -14.42
C VAL A 166 13.91 -4.74 -14.57
N TYR A 167 12.83 -5.36 -15.03
CA TYR A 167 12.76 -6.80 -15.20
C TYR A 167 13.75 -7.32 -16.25
N LYS A 168 13.90 -6.62 -17.39
CA LYS A 168 14.88 -6.95 -18.43
C LYS A 168 16.33 -6.63 -18.03
N ASN A 169 16.57 -6.18 -16.81
CA ASN A 169 17.89 -5.77 -16.31
C ASN A 169 18.57 -4.67 -17.14
N HIS A 170 17.76 -3.76 -17.72
CA HIS A 170 18.27 -2.60 -18.45
C HIS A 170 18.66 -1.44 -17.55
N LEU A 171 18.26 -1.46 -16.27
CA LEU A 171 18.51 -0.40 -15.29
C LEU A 171 19.34 -0.91 -14.11
N THR A 172 20.27 -0.09 -13.67
CA THR A 172 20.98 -0.21 -12.39
C THR A 172 20.11 0.34 -11.24
N ALA A 173 20.50 0.08 -9.99
CA ALA A 173 19.82 0.61 -8.82
C ALA A 173 19.67 2.16 -8.87
N LYS A 174 20.73 2.88 -9.28
CA LYS A 174 20.73 4.34 -9.43
C LYS A 174 19.75 4.82 -10.50
N GLU A 175 19.68 4.13 -11.62
CA GLU A 175 18.77 4.47 -12.71
C GLU A 175 17.32 4.19 -12.34
N ILE A 176 17.04 3.13 -11.58
CA ILE A 176 15.70 2.85 -11.04
C ILE A 176 15.25 3.99 -10.11
N VAL A 177 16.13 4.43 -9.20
CA VAL A 177 15.87 5.58 -8.32
C VAL A 177 15.61 6.84 -9.15
N HIS A 178 16.39 7.08 -10.21
CA HIS A 178 16.20 8.22 -11.10
C HIS A 178 14.82 8.19 -11.79
N GLU A 179 14.41 7.04 -12.35
CA GLU A 179 13.09 6.91 -12.99
C GLU A 179 11.93 7.11 -11.98
N LEU A 180 12.06 6.58 -10.77
CA LEU A 180 11.09 6.82 -9.69
C LEU A 180 10.98 8.30 -9.32
N ASN A 181 12.11 8.98 -9.14
CA ASN A 181 12.12 10.42 -8.83
C ASN A 181 11.54 11.25 -9.99
N LYS A 182 11.77 10.85 -11.23
CA LYS A 182 11.16 11.49 -12.40
C LYS A 182 9.63 11.38 -12.41
N ILE A 183 9.08 10.22 -12.02
CA ILE A 183 7.64 10.05 -11.83
C ILE A 183 7.14 10.98 -10.72
N SER A 184 7.91 11.10 -9.63
CA SER A 184 7.59 11.91 -8.46
C SER A 184 7.61 13.42 -8.70
N ALA A 185 8.49 13.90 -9.57
CA ALA A 185 8.77 15.32 -9.79
C ALA A 185 7.55 16.16 -10.23
N ALA A 186 6.56 15.53 -10.87
CA ALA A 186 5.31 16.19 -11.23
C ALA A 186 4.35 16.41 -10.04
N TYR A 187 4.70 15.91 -8.84
CA TYR A 187 3.86 15.90 -7.65
C TYR A 187 4.60 16.43 -6.43
N PRO A 188 4.97 17.73 -6.36
CA PRO A 188 5.71 18.32 -5.25
C PRO A 188 4.88 18.28 -3.95
N ILE A 189 5.46 17.76 -2.85
CA ILE A 189 4.74 17.50 -1.59
C ILE A 189 4.03 18.74 -1.02
N ASP A 190 4.59 19.93 -1.21
CA ASP A 190 4.04 21.18 -0.68
C ASP A 190 2.62 21.47 -1.17
N GLN A 191 2.32 21.16 -2.43
CA GLN A 191 0.96 21.31 -2.96
C GLN A 191 -0.01 20.35 -2.27
N ALA A 192 0.36 19.05 -2.12
CA ALA A 192 -0.49 18.07 -1.44
C ALA A 192 -0.77 18.50 0.01
N VAL A 193 0.26 18.92 0.74
CA VAL A 193 0.14 19.41 2.11
C VAL A 193 -0.74 20.66 2.20
N HIS A 194 -0.64 21.57 1.22
CA HIS A 194 -1.50 22.73 1.16
C HIS A 194 -2.98 22.34 0.99
N GLU A 195 -3.28 21.39 0.12
CA GLU A 195 -4.64 20.87 -0.10
C GLU A 195 -5.18 20.09 1.11
N MET A 196 -4.33 19.38 1.84
CA MET A 196 -4.70 18.66 3.06
C MET A 196 -5.07 19.59 4.22
N LYS A 197 -4.50 20.78 4.27
CA LYS A 197 -4.70 21.73 5.36
C LYS A 197 -6.15 22.18 5.43
N ASN A 198 -6.76 22.08 6.61
CA ASN A 198 -8.15 22.40 6.88
C ASN A 198 -9.18 21.56 6.10
N SER A 199 -8.77 20.44 5.51
CA SER A 199 -9.63 19.56 4.72
C SER A 199 -10.26 18.45 5.57
N ASP A 200 -11.39 17.93 5.09
CA ASP A 200 -11.93 16.66 5.58
C ASP A 200 -11.03 15.54 5.05
N LEU A 201 -10.28 14.94 5.96
CA LEU A 201 -9.37 13.83 5.65
C LEU A 201 -9.88 12.49 6.21
N TYR A 202 -11.15 12.40 6.60
CA TYR A 202 -11.76 11.17 7.06
C TYR A 202 -12.68 10.56 6.00
N ASN A 203 -13.68 11.30 5.52
CA ASN A 203 -14.68 10.77 4.61
C ASN A 203 -14.09 10.39 3.24
N GLY A 204 -14.17 9.11 2.89
CA GLY A 204 -13.66 8.57 1.63
C GLY A 204 -12.12 8.47 1.55
N TRP A 205 -11.42 8.69 2.65
CA TRP A 205 -9.96 8.59 2.73
C TRP A 205 -9.48 7.72 3.91
N GLU A 206 -10.36 6.96 4.51
CA GLU A 206 -10.11 6.23 5.77
C GLU A 206 -8.93 5.25 5.67
N LYS A 207 -8.77 4.58 4.53
CA LYS A 207 -7.66 3.62 4.31
C LYS A 207 -6.32 4.34 4.24
N ASP A 208 -6.26 5.42 3.48
CA ASP A 208 -5.06 6.22 3.31
C ASP A 208 -4.72 6.97 4.60
N LEU A 209 -5.73 7.49 5.30
CA LEU A 209 -5.57 8.12 6.60
C LEU A 209 -5.02 7.15 7.64
N ARG A 210 -5.53 5.92 7.69
CA ARG A 210 -4.98 4.88 8.57
C ARG A 210 -3.51 4.63 8.28
N TYR A 211 -3.14 4.52 7.01
CA TYR A 211 -1.75 4.36 6.62
C TYR A 211 -0.91 5.59 6.97
N PHE A 212 -1.38 6.80 6.71
CA PHE A 212 -0.71 8.04 7.09
C PHE A 212 -0.42 8.09 8.61
N LEU A 213 -1.43 7.83 9.42
CA LEU A 213 -1.29 7.82 10.88
C LEU A 213 -0.37 6.67 11.36
N TYR A 214 -0.41 5.52 10.70
CA TYR A 214 0.51 4.42 10.99
C TYR A 214 1.97 4.82 10.73
N ARG A 215 2.24 5.47 9.60
CA ARG A 215 3.57 5.94 9.26
C ARG A 215 4.06 7.01 10.24
N TYR A 216 3.15 7.84 10.73
CA TYR A 216 3.46 8.81 11.80
C TYR A 216 3.81 8.10 13.11
N GLU A 217 3.08 7.06 13.47
CA GLU A 217 3.41 6.24 14.65
C GLU A 217 4.77 5.54 14.51
N GLU A 218 5.08 4.98 13.33
CA GLU A 218 6.42 4.41 13.07
C GLU A 218 7.52 5.46 13.28
N TYR A 219 7.30 6.68 12.80
CA TYR A 219 8.23 7.78 12.99
C TYR A 219 8.43 8.09 14.49
N LEU A 220 7.35 8.25 15.25
CA LEU A 220 7.42 8.52 16.69
C LEU A 220 8.10 7.39 17.46
N CYS A 221 7.83 6.16 17.12
CA CYS A 221 8.50 5.00 17.72
C CYS A 221 10.00 5.02 17.43
N LYS A 222 10.40 5.27 16.20
CA LYS A 222 11.81 5.34 15.79
C LYS A 222 12.56 6.45 16.52
N GLU A 223 11.99 7.64 16.66
CA GLU A 223 12.56 8.76 17.43
C GLU A 223 12.82 8.40 18.90
N GLN A 224 12.07 7.43 19.43
CA GLN A 224 12.22 6.93 20.81
C GLN A 224 12.97 5.59 20.90
N GLY A 225 13.59 5.13 19.82
CA GLY A 225 14.32 3.85 19.78
C GLY A 225 13.44 2.62 19.99
N SER A 226 12.18 2.68 19.59
CA SER A 226 11.20 1.60 19.73
C SER A 226 10.53 1.26 18.40
N GLU A 227 9.73 0.19 18.38
CA GLU A 227 8.93 -0.24 17.23
C GLU A 227 7.48 -0.45 17.65
N ILE A 228 6.56 -0.41 16.69
CA ILE A 228 5.16 -0.74 16.94
C ILE A 228 5.08 -2.26 17.20
N SER A 229 4.42 -2.67 18.28
CA SER A 229 4.25 -4.10 18.57
C SER A 229 3.37 -4.77 17.49
N ASN A 230 3.74 -5.99 17.10
CA ASN A 230 2.98 -6.77 16.13
C ASN A 230 1.51 -6.96 16.55
N ASP A 231 1.25 -7.16 17.84
CA ASP A 231 -0.11 -7.36 18.35
C ASP A 231 -0.99 -6.13 18.15
N ILE A 232 -0.47 -4.93 18.42
CA ILE A 232 -1.19 -3.68 18.18
C ILE A 232 -1.40 -3.49 16.69
N TRP A 233 -0.38 -3.80 15.91
CA TRP A 233 -0.44 -3.73 14.47
C TRP A 233 -1.57 -4.61 13.89
N GLU A 234 -1.63 -5.88 14.26
CA GLU A 234 -2.67 -6.81 13.81
C GLU A 234 -4.07 -6.34 14.21
N GLN A 235 -4.24 -5.84 15.43
CA GLN A 235 -5.52 -5.32 15.91
C GLN A 235 -6.01 -4.12 15.08
N ILE A 236 -5.12 -3.26 14.62
CA ILE A 236 -5.47 -2.10 13.79
C ILE A 236 -5.65 -2.52 12.33
N TRP A 237 -4.72 -3.30 11.77
CA TRP A 237 -4.67 -3.51 10.33
C TRP A 237 -5.62 -4.59 9.81
N SER A 238 -5.90 -5.61 10.60
CA SER A 238 -6.84 -6.68 10.23
C SER A 238 -8.31 -6.24 10.20
N LYS A 239 -8.62 -5.02 10.64
CA LYS A 239 -9.98 -4.49 10.74
C LYS A 239 -10.26 -3.41 9.70
N SER A 240 -11.52 -2.98 9.60
CA SER A 240 -11.89 -1.84 8.74
C SER A 240 -11.16 -0.57 9.18
N ALA A 241 -10.66 0.21 8.23
CA ALA A 241 -9.96 1.46 8.53
C ALA A 241 -10.82 2.43 9.34
N ALA A 242 -12.08 2.60 8.95
CA ALA A 242 -13.02 3.50 9.65
C ALA A 242 -13.22 3.14 11.14
N THR A 243 -13.15 1.85 11.51
CA THR A 243 -13.31 1.42 12.91
C THR A 243 -12.05 1.62 13.75
N THR A 244 -10.91 1.89 13.13
CA THR A 244 -9.61 2.05 13.78
C THR A 244 -9.14 3.49 13.87
N ILE A 245 -9.91 4.42 13.30
CA ILE A 245 -9.64 5.86 13.38
C ILE A 245 -10.57 6.47 14.43
N GLU A 246 -9.99 7.01 15.47
CA GLU A 246 -10.67 7.66 16.56
C GLU A 246 -10.70 9.17 16.36
N HIS A 247 -11.87 9.78 16.60
CA HIS A 247 -12.06 11.21 16.69
C HIS A 247 -11.86 11.68 18.14
N ILE A 248 -10.78 12.39 18.44
CA ILE A 248 -10.51 12.91 19.78
C ILE A 248 -11.68 13.78 20.23
N HIS A 249 -12.06 14.79 19.46
CA HIS A 249 -13.35 15.43 19.58
C HIS A 249 -14.40 14.62 18.79
N PRO A 250 -15.44 14.09 19.42
CA PRO A 250 -16.40 13.21 18.76
C PRO A 250 -17.15 13.88 17.60
N GLN A 251 -17.54 13.09 16.59
CA GLN A 251 -18.43 13.53 15.50
C GLN A 251 -19.83 13.92 16.02
N ALA A 252 -20.34 13.19 17.01
CA ALA A 252 -21.61 13.48 17.69
C ALA A 252 -21.33 13.81 19.16
N PRO A 253 -20.89 15.05 19.46
CA PRO A 253 -20.44 15.41 20.80
C PRO A 253 -21.57 15.57 21.81
N SER A 254 -21.35 15.11 23.04
CA SER A 254 -22.21 15.43 24.19
C SER A 254 -22.06 16.90 24.60
N LYS A 255 -22.93 17.36 25.53
CA LYS A 255 -22.88 18.74 26.08
C LYS A 255 -21.50 19.14 26.65
N ASN A 256 -20.72 18.16 27.12
CA ASN A 256 -19.36 18.40 27.67
C ASN A 256 -18.35 18.92 26.64
N TRP A 257 -18.68 18.80 25.35
CA TRP A 257 -17.87 19.29 24.24
C TRP A 257 -18.38 20.64 23.69
N SER A 258 -19.40 21.21 24.29
CA SER A 258 -20.01 22.45 23.80
C SER A 258 -18.99 23.59 23.70
N GLY A 259 -18.99 24.29 22.56
CA GLY A 259 -18.13 25.44 22.30
C GLY A 259 -16.67 25.12 21.95
N LYS A 260 -16.20 23.86 22.07
CA LYS A 260 -14.81 23.49 21.84
C LYS A 260 -14.36 23.65 20.36
N MET A 261 -15.27 23.48 19.41
CA MET A 261 -15.02 23.68 17.98
C MET A 261 -15.42 25.08 17.47
N GLY A 262 -15.83 25.97 18.35
CA GLY A 262 -16.46 27.25 18.02
C GLY A 262 -17.99 27.15 18.05
N ARG A 263 -18.68 28.28 17.81
CA ARG A 263 -20.13 28.33 17.85
C ARG A 263 -20.75 27.94 16.50
N GLY A 264 -21.78 27.09 16.54
CA GLY A 264 -22.57 26.67 15.39
C GLY A 264 -22.14 25.33 14.74
N ARG A 265 -23.12 24.64 14.12
CA ARG A 265 -22.96 23.32 13.52
C ARG A 265 -21.86 23.28 12.45
N ASN A 266 -21.78 24.30 11.62
CA ASN A 266 -20.79 24.41 10.54
C ASN A 266 -19.34 24.38 11.08
N GLN A 267 -19.08 24.82 12.32
CA GLN A 267 -17.73 24.77 12.89
C GLN A 267 -17.32 23.36 13.31
N LEU A 268 -18.25 22.57 13.81
CA LEU A 268 -18.01 21.15 14.10
C LEU A 268 -17.69 20.39 12.81
N GLU A 269 -18.55 20.49 11.81
CA GLU A 269 -18.40 19.81 10.51
C GLU A 269 -17.05 20.15 9.83
N LYS A 270 -16.64 21.42 9.89
CA LYS A 270 -15.35 21.88 9.31
C LYS A 270 -14.11 21.36 10.03
N ASN A 271 -14.20 20.99 11.30
CA ASN A 271 -13.02 20.71 12.12
C ASN A 271 -12.93 19.24 12.58
N VAL A 272 -14.06 18.52 12.68
CA VAL A 272 -14.10 17.20 13.30
C VAL A 272 -13.31 16.15 12.52
N ASN A 273 -13.32 16.24 11.20
CA ASN A 273 -12.64 15.31 10.30
C ASN A 273 -11.24 15.77 9.82
N ARG A 274 -10.72 16.86 10.41
CA ARG A 274 -9.35 17.31 10.12
C ARG A 274 -8.34 16.37 10.77
N ILE A 275 -7.22 16.17 10.11
CA ILE A 275 -6.18 15.21 10.52
C ILE A 275 -5.68 15.45 11.95
N GLY A 276 -5.65 16.73 12.40
CA GLY A 276 -5.28 17.08 13.77
C GLY A 276 -6.19 16.46 14.84
N ASN A 277 -7.43 16.11 14.50
CA ASN A 277 -8.40 15.51 15.42
C ASN A 277 -8.40 13.97 15.43
N LEU A 278 -7.56 13.33 14.60
CA LEU A 278 -7.67 11.91 14.30
C LEU A 278 -6.44 11.15 14.80
N ILE A 279 -6.67 10.00 15.46
CA ILE A 279 -5.63 9.07 15.94
C ILE A 279 -6.02 7.63 15.65
N LEU A 280 -5.06 6.71 15.75
CA LEU A 280 -5.33 5.28 15.64
C LEU A 280 -5.70 4.68 16.99
N LEU A 281 -6.71 3.82 16.99
CA LEU A 281 -7.09 2.95 18.13
C LEU A 281 -7.55 1.59 17.62
N PRO A 282 -7.29 0.50 18.37
CA PRO A 282 -7.97 -0.77 18.12
C PRO A 282 -9.50 -0.59 18.20
N PRO A 283 -10.30 -1.28 17.36
CA PRO A 283 -11.74 -1.04 17.24
C PRO A 283 -12.54 -1.12 18.54
N HIS A 284 -12.21 -2.09 19.39
CA HIS A 284 -12.90 -2.26 20.67
C HIS A 284 -12.60 -1.09 21.64
N ILE A 285 -11.41 -0.54 21.58
CA ILE A 285 -11.01 0.63 22.37
C ILE A 285 -11.65 1.90 21.78
N ASN A 286 -11.67 2.02 20.46
CA ASN A 286 -12.33 3.14 19.76
C ASN A 286 -13.82 3.21 20.14
N SER A 287 -14.51 2.07 20.13
CA SER A 287 -15.91 1.99 20.59
C SER A 287 -16.09 2.40 22.06
N GLN A 288 -15.14 2.07 22.93
CA GLN A 288 -15.16 2.48 24.34
C GLN A 288 -14.95 3.99 24.50
N ALA A 289 -14.09 4.61 23.69
CA ALA A 289 -13.83 6.04 23.70
C ALA A 289 -15.08 6.83 23.29
N GLY A 290 -15.66 6.54 22.14
CA GLY A 290 -16.94 7.06 21.67
C GLY A 290 -17.16 8.56 21.96
N GLN A 291 -18.27 8.88 22.62
CA GLN A 291 -18.66 10.26 22.98
C GLN A 291 -18.21 10.71 24.38
N LYS A 292 -17.35 9.94 25.05
CA LYS A 292 -16.87 10.26 26.40
C LYS A 292 -16.20 11.64 26.47
N THR A 293 -16.11 12.18 27.69
CA THR A 293 -15.39 13.44 27.94
C THR A 293 -13.92 13.31 27.57
N PHE A 294 -13.26 14.42 27.29
CA PHE A 294 -11.82 14.39 26.99
C PHE A 294 -11.00 13.78 28.14
N THR A 295 -11.37 14.05 29.39
CA THR A 295 -10.73 13.46 30.57
C THR A 295 -10.84 11.95 30.60
N ASP A 296 -12.02 11.39 30.24
CA ASP A 296 -12.21 9.93 30.22
C ASP A 296 -11.54 9.29 29.01
N LYS A 297 -11.56 9.95 27.85
CA LYS A 297 -10.79 9.52 26.67
C LYS A 297 -9.29 9.45 26.96
N LYS A 298 -8.73 10.41 27.70
CA LYS A 298 -7.32 10.38 28.12
C LYS A 298 -6.99 9.16 28.97
N LYS A 299 -7.88 8.69 29.85
CA LYS A 299 -7.68 7.46 30.62
C LYS A 299 -7.58 6.24 29.70
N ILE A 300 -8.44 6.17 28.69
CA ILE A 300 -8.45 5.13 27.66
C ILE A 300 -7.17 5.18 26.83
N TYR A 301 -6.74 6.34 26.37
CA TYR A 301 -5.52 6.50 25.58
C TYR A 301 -4.26 6.11 26.36
N LYS A 302 -4.22 6.35 27.67
CA LYS A 302 -3.10 5.94 28.55
C LYS A 302 -2.91 4.42 28.63
N SER A 303 -3.97 3.65 28.48
CA SER A 303 -3.91 2.18 28.53
C SER A 303 -3.57 1.54 27.18
N ASN A 304 -3.41 2.35 26.11
CA ASN A 304 -3.14 1.91 24.76
C ASN A 304 -1.86 2.58 24.24
N PHE A 305 -0.83 1.80 24.04
CA PHE A 305 0.55 2.25 23.86
C PHE A 305 0.92 2.68 22.43
N LEU A 306 0.12 3.54 21.78
CA LEU A 306 0.61 4.27 20.62
C LEU A 306 1.25 5.58 21.07
N ARG A 307 2.41 5.92 20.51
CA ARG A 307 3.17 7.14 20.85
C ARG A 307 2.40 8.43 20.51
N MET A 308 1.61 8.39 19.42
CA MET A 308 0.75 9.51 19.06
C MET A 308 -0.28 9.86 20.16
N HIS A 309 -0.61 8.93 21.06
CA HIS A 309 -1.50 9.21 22.19
C HIS A 309 -0.83 10.09 23.24
N GLU A 310 0.49 10.00 23.40
CA GLU A 310 1.23 10.81 24.39
C GLU A 310 1.08 12.30 24.13
N GLU A 311 1.05 12.71 22.85
CA GLU A 311 0.84 14.11 22.47
C GLU A 311 -0.52 14.62 22.94
N VAL A 312 -1.55 13.78 22.79
CA VAL A 312 -2.94 14.11 23.17
C VAL A 312 -3.11 14.10 24.69
N ILE A 313 -2.53 13.12 25.37
CA ILE A 313 -2.64 12.97 26.83
C ILE A 313 -2.04 14.17 27.58
N LYS A 314 -0.97 14.77 27.04
CA LYS A 314 -0.31 15.95 27.62
C LYS A 314 -1.19 17.20 27.58
N CYS A 315 -2.19 17.26 26.71
CA CYS A 315 -3.11 18.39 26.62
C CYS A 315 -4.06 18.44 27.82
N ARG A 316 -4.29 19.64 28.37
CA ARG A 316 -5.27 19.84 29.47
C ARG A 316 -6.70 19.68 28.94
N ASP A 317 -6.95 20.18 27.75
CA ASP A 317 -8.24 20.18 27.06
C ASP A 317 -8.07 19.89 25.59
N TRP A 318 -9.18 19.70 24.83
CA TRP A 318 -9.15 19.46 23.41
C TRP A 318 -10.18 20.32 22.68
N ASP A 319 -9.70 21.24 21.88
CA ASP A 319 -10.49 22.22 21.14
C ASP A 319 -9.91 22.45 19.74
N LYS A 320 -10.46 23.40 19.02
CA LYS A 320 -10.03 23.78 17.67
C LYS A 320 -8.55 24.19 17.61
N ASP A 321 -8.04 24.87 18.65
CA ASP A 321 -6.63 25.31 18.65
C ASP A 321 -5.66 24.14 18.80
N HIS A 322 -6.03 23.12 19.59
CA HIS A 322 -5.27 21.88 19.70
C HIS A 322 -5.27 21.12 18.38
N ILE A 323 -6.41 21.06 17.67
CA ILE A 323 -6.50 20.46 16.33
C ILE A 323 -5.60 21.22 15.36
N ASN A 324 -5.63 22.54 15.34
CA ASN A 324 -4.77 23.35 14.46
C ASN A 324 -3.28 23.10 14.72
N LYS A 325 -2.86 23.06 15.98
CA LYS A 325 -1.46 22.82 16.37
C LYS A 325 -1.00 21.43 15.93
N ARG A 326 -1.80 20.39 16.22
CA ARG A 326 -1.45 19.03 15.87
C ARG A 326 -1.48 18.79 14.35
N GLU A 327 -2.45 19.35 13.63
CA GLU A 327 -2.47 19.31 12.16
C GLU A 327 -1.19 19.91 11.58
N LYS A 328 -0.73 21.06 12.09
CA LYS A 328 0.53 21.67 11.64
C LYS A 328 1.70 20.73 11.82
N VAL A 329 1.84 20.08 12.97
CA VAL A 329 2.91 19.08 13.21
C VAL A 329 2.85 17.92 12.24
N LEU A 330 1.66 17.35 12.03
CA LEU A 330 1.46 16.23 11.11
C LEU A 330 1.78 16.60 9.66
N LEU A 331 1.42 17.81 9.23
CA LEU A 331 1.68 18.28 7.88
C LEU A 331 3.16 18.64 7.66
N GLU A 332 3.86 19.16 8.66
CA GLU A 332 5.30 19.39 8.62
C GLU A 332 6.06 18.05 8.53
N TRP A 333 5.70 17.08 9.38
CA TRP A 333 6.23 15.73 9.29
C TRP A 333 5.96 15.08 7.92
N ALA A 334 4.77 15.29 7.34
CA ALA A 334 4.44 14.78 6.01
C ALA A 334 5.36 15.36 4.92
N ARG A 335 5.70 16.66 4.99
CA ARG A 335 6.67 17.27 4.08
C ARG A 335 8.01 16.57 4.14
N GLU A 336 8.53 16.35 5.34
CA GLU A 336 9.83 15.70 5.53
C GLU A 336 9.82 14.24 5.06
N THR A 337 8.70 13.53 5.31
CA THR A 337 8.59 12.10 5.00
C THR A 337 8.41 11.82 3.52
N TRP A 338 7.62 12.63 2.80
CA TRP A 338 7.32 12.45 1.37
C TRP A 338 7.99 13.48 0.46
N HIS A 339 9.01 14.17 0.98
CA HIS A 339 9.89 15.00 0.16
C HIS A 339 10.59 14.15 -0.92
N ASP A 340 10.91 14.77 -2.07
CA ASP A 340 11.62 14.15 -3.20
C ASP A 340 13.10 13.87 -2.88
#